data_7eb29f7536600e6f51f901056d61975a
#
_entry.id   7eb29f7536600e6f51f901056d61975a
#
_cell.length_a   1.000
_cell.length_b   1.000
_cell.length_c   1.000
_cell.angle_alpha   90.00
_cell.angle_beta   90.00
_cell.angle_gamma   90.00
#
_symmetry.space_group_name_H-M   'P 1'
#
loop_
_entity.id
_entity.type
_entity.pdbx_description
1 polymer ?
#
loop_
_entity_poly.entity_id
_entity_poly.type
_entity_poly.pdbx_seq_one_letter_code
_entity_poly.pdbx_strand_id
1 'polypeptide(L)'
;MSERNPKIYLLPNLMTAGNLFCGFAAVLCIYDGAQDTDFRLAAVKFHDAIWFILAACIFDLLDGRLARLGGHDSAFGREFDSLADVVSFGMAPALLVYQIVLGEFQNLGWMIAFVYLACGTLRLARFNCVAANGNGNAGADKNFTGFPITAAAGVIASITLFLLWLDEGQRTIGKWKYALPPLMLLLSVMMFSKFRYPSFKAVNWRTTQSTPRFLIIIALIAVTVKFYQWMAAIIFLLYFLYGIVRPFLSARRRREIDEEIGEAQPGEAAEDTP
;
A
#
# COMPACT_ATOMS: atom_id res chain seq x y z
N MET A 1 -15.29 35.09 -12.57
CA MET A 1 -14.79 33.78 -12.07
C MET A 1 -13.65 34.06 -11.13
N SER A 2 -13.84 33.92 -9.80
CA SER A 2 -12.79 34.12 -8.82
C SER A 2 -11.86 32.90 -8.89
N GLU A 3 -10.63 33.10 -9.35
CA GLU A 3 -9.55 32.13 -9.25
C GLU A 3 -9.29 31.86 -7.75
N ARG A 4 -9.85 30.78 -7.21
CA ARG A 4 -9.49 30.31 -5.88
C ARG A 4 -8.11 29.69 -5.99
N ASN A 5 -7.08 30.43 -5.58
CA ASN A 5 -5.74 29.87 -5.41
C ASN A 5 -5.82 28.58 -4.60
N PRO A 6 -5.25 27.47 -5.06
CA PRO A 6 -5.28 26.20 -4.34
C PRO A 6 -4.59 26.39 -2.98
N LYS A 7 -5.31 26.09 -1.90
CA LYS A 7 -4.72 26.14 -0.55
C LYS A 7 -3.72 25.01 -0.43
N ILE A 8 -2.46 25.36 -0.24
CA ILE A 8 -1.36 24.41 -0.02
C ILE A 8 -1.16 24.26 1.48
N TYR A 9 -1.40 23.06 2.00
CA TYR A 9 -1.18 22.73 3.41
C TYR A 9 0.19 22.09 3.57
N LEU A 10 1.08 22.75 4.32
CA LEU A 10 2.50 22.38 4.37
C LEU A 10 2.72 20.98 4.95
N LEU A 11 2.06 20.65 6.07
CA LEU A 11 2.35 19.42 6.81
C LEU A 11 1.96 18.12 6.06
N PRO A 12 0.71 17.99 5.51
CA PRO A 12 0.39 16.82 4.69
C PRO A 12 1.29 16.72 3.46
N ASN A 13 1.51 17.83 2.74
CA ASN A 13 2.36 17.82 1.54
C ASN A 13 3.83 17.47 1.84
N LEU A 14 4.32 17.76 3.04
CA LEU A 14 5.66 17.33 3.48
C LEU A 14 5.73 15.82 3.67
N MET A 15 4.67 15.18 4.18
CA MET A 15 4.61 13.72 4.29
C MET A 15 4.54 13.08 2.91
N THR A 16 3.73 13.61 1.99
CA THR A 16 3.69 13.18 0.59
C THR A 16 5.05 13.35 -0.10
N ALA A 17 5.76 14.45 0.18
CA ALA A 17 7.13 14.62 -0.31
C ALA A 17 8.09 13.58 0.29
N GLY A 18 7.89 13.17 1.54
CA GLY A 18 8.61 12.06 2.18
C GLY A 18 8.34 10.73 1.51
N ASN A 19 7.07 10.44 1.16
CA ASN A 19 6.68 9.29 0.36
C ASN A 19 7.44 9.28 -0.98
N LEU A 20 7.38 10.39 -1.73
CA LEU A 20 8.07 10.53 -3.01
C LEU A 20 9.59 10.38 -2.88
N PHE A 21 10.19 10.96 -1.84
CA PHE A 21 11.62 10.83 -1.56
C PHE A 21 12.00 9.37 -1.34
N CYS A 22 11.24 8.63 -0.53
CA CYS A 22 11.47 7.22 -0.30
C CYS A 22 11.32 6.40 -1.59
N GLY A 23 10.28 6.67 -2.40
CA GLY A 23 10.11 6.02 -3.70
C GLY A 23 11.27 6.26 -4.65
N PHE A 24 11.75 7.51 -4.74
CA PHE A 24 12.91 7.87 -5.55
C PHE A 24 14.20 7.21 -5.04
N ALA A 25 14.43 7.23 -3.72
CA ALA A 25 15.58 6.54 -3.12
C ALA A 25 15.55 5.02 -3.38
N ALA A 26 14.37 4.39 -3.32
CA ALA A 26 14.21 2.99 -3.68
C ALA A 26 14.63 2.72 -5.13
N VAL A 27 14.21 3.57 -6.08
CA VAL A 27 14.61 3.45 -7.49
C VAL A 27 16.12 3.57 -7.66
N LEU A 28 16.77 4.50 -6.95
CA LEU A 28 18.23 4.64 -6.99
C LEU A 28 18.93 3.40 -6.42
N CYS A 29 18.48 2.87 -5.29
CA CYS A 29 19.04 1.64 -4.73
C CYS A 29 18.87 0.44 -5.69
N ILE A 30 17.73 0.32 -6.39
CA ILE A 30 17.49 -0.72 -7.38
C ILE A 30 18.44 -0.56 -8.55
N TYR A 31 18.64 0.67 -9.02
CA TYR A 31 19.56 0.97 -10.12
C TYR A 31 21.01 0.64 -9.76
N ASP A 32 21.46 1.04 -8.57
CA ASP A 32 22.80 0.72 -8.07
C ASP A 32 23.00 -0.79 -7.94
N GLY A 33 22.02 -1.50 -7.35
CA GLY A 33 22.06 -2.95 -7.22
C GLY A 33 22.08 -3.69 -8.58
N ALA A 34 21.47 -3.11 -9.61
CA ALA A 34 21.49 -3.68 -10.96
C ALA A 34 22.86 -3.60 -11.64
N GLN A 35 23.73 -2.69 -11.22
CA GLN A 35 25.09 -2.53 -11.74
C GLN A 35 26.11 -3.42 -11.03
N ASP A 36 25.77 -3.94 -9.84
CA ASP A 36 26.67 -4.80 -9.10
C ASP A 36 26.77 -6.18 -9.75
N THR A 37 28.01 -6.62 -10.02
CA THR A 37 28.30 -7.95 -10.55
C THR A 37 28.28 -9.02 -9.45
N ASP A 38 28.48 -8.63 -8.20
CA ASP A 38 28.36 -9.51 -7.03
C ASP A 38 26.91 -9.49 -6.50
N PHE A 39 26.25 -10.64 -6.62
CA PHE A 39 24.87 -10.80 -6.12
C PHE A 39 24.69 -10.40 -4.65
N ARG A 40 25.71 -10.58 -3.81
CA ARG A 40 25.63 -10.20 -2.40
C ARG A 40 25.52 -8.69 -2.22
N LEU A 41 26.29 -7.92 -2.99
CA LEU A 41 26.23 -6.46 -2.97
C LEU A 41 24.89 -5.98 -3.56
N ALA A 42 24.47 -6.58 -4.68
CA ALA A 42 23.16 -6.31 -5.27
C ALA A 42 22.02 -6.60 -4.28
N ALA A 43 22.07 -7.71 -3.55
CA ALA A 43 21.05 -8.09 -2.56
C ALA A 43 20.94 -7.08 -1.41
N VAL A 44 22.06 -6.50 -0.95
CA VAL A 44 22.05 -5.42 0.07
C VAL A 44 21.31 -4.20 -0.48
N LYS A 45 21.59 -3.80 -1.72
CA LYS A 45 20.92 -2.66 -2.36
C LYS A 45 19.43 -2.91 -2.56
N PHE A 46 19.03 -4.11 -2.97
CA PHE A 46 17.62 -4.48 -3.09
C PHE A 46 16.92 -4.51 -1.73
N HIS A 47 17.61 -4.95 -0.67
CA HIS A 47 17.10 -4.89 0.69
C HIS A 47 16.85 -3.44 1.14
N ASP A 48 17.79 -2.52 0.86
CA ASP A 48 17.62 -1.10 1.16
C ASP A 48 16.43 -0.50 0.38
N ALA A 49 16.31 -0.85 -0.91
CA ALA A 49 15.17 -0.43 -1.73
C ALA A 49 13.82 -0.89 -1.15
N ILE A 50 13.75 -2.13 -0.66
CA ILE A 50 12.55 -2.67 -0.01
C ILE A 50 12.19 -1.86 1.24
N TRP A 51 13.17 -1.51 2.06
CA TRP A 51 12.94 -0.67 3.23
C TRP A 51 12.43 0.73 2.87
N PHE A 52 12.95 1.32 1.80
CA PHE A 52 12.43 2.59 1.30
C PHE A 52 10.99 2.46 0.80
N ILE A 53 10.63 1.38 0.09
CA ILE A 53 9.22 1.14 -0.33
C ILE A 53 8.31 0.99 0.90
N LEU A 54 8.73 0.25 1.92
CA LEU A 54 7.95 0.09 3.16
C LEU A 54 7.85 1.40 3.95
N ALA A 55 8.91 2.20 3.98
CA ALA A 55 8.88 3.54 4.58
C ALA A 55 7.92 4.48 3.82
N ALA A 56 7.90 4.42 2.49
CA ALA A 56 6.93 5.15 1.67
C ALA A 56 5.49 4.80 2.05
N CYS A 57 5.18 3.51 2.31
CA CYS A 57 3.86 3.10 2.81
C CYS A 57 3.49 3.75 4.16
N ILE A 58 4.48 3.96 5.03
CA ILE A 58 4.25 4.64 6.33
C ILE A 58 3.95 6.13 6.09
N PHE A 59 4.72 6.80 5.24
CA PHE A 59 4.48 8.21 4.90
C PHE A 59 3.10 8.42 4.27
N ASP A 60 2.68 7.58 3.31
CA ASP A 60 1.33 7.60 2.71
C ASP A 60 0.21 7.41 3.75
N LEU A 61 0.40 6.51 4.72
CA LEU A 61 -0.57 6.36 5.80
C LEU A 61 -0.64 7.59 6.71
N LEU A 62 0.49 8.28 6.93
CA LEU A 62 0.56 9.46 7.78
C LEU A 62 -0.06 10.68 7.12
N ASP A 63 0.25 10.96 5.84
CA ASP A 63 -0.30 12.12 5.12
C ASP A 63 -1.82 12.03 4.98
N GLY A 64 -2.34 10.86 4.59
CA GLY A 64 -3.77 10.63 4.51
C GLY A 64 -4.50 10.75 5.86
N ARG A 65 -3.84 10.50 7.00
CA ARG A 65 -4.40 10.74 8.33
C ARG A 65 -4.34 12.20 8.74
N LEU A 66 -3.20 12.84 8.51
CA LEU A 66 -3.01 14.25 8.83
C LEU A 66 -3.96 15.15 8.05
N ALA A 67 -4.17 14.86 6.75
CA ALA A 67 -5.12 15.59 5.92
C ALA A 67 -6.54 15.51 6.50
N ARG A 68 -6.98 14.31 6.92
CA ARG A 68 -8.32 14.10 7.50
C ARG A 68 -8.51 14.74 8.88
N LEU A 69 -7.52 14.62 9.78
CA LEU A 69 -7.59 15.20 11.12
C LEU A 69 -7.59 16.72 11.09
N GLY A 70 -6.91 17.31 10.11
CA GLY A 70 -6.83 18.76 9.96
C GLY A 70 -7.99 19.38 9.15
N GLY A 71 -8.86 18.57 8.50
CA GLY A 71 -9.84 19.08 7.53
C GLY A 71 -9.17 19.78 6.34
N HIS A 72 -7.94 19.39 5.99
CA HIS A 72 -7.05 20.05 5.06
C HIS A 72 -6.97 19.35 3.70
N ASP A 73 -8.06 18.73 3.24
CA ASP A 73 -8.12 18.11 1.92
C ASP A 73 -8.06 19.18 0.83
N SER A 74 -6.96 19.26 0.08
CA SER A 74 -6.83 20.14 -1.08
C SER A 74 -6.79 19.34 -2.38
N ALA A 75 -7.28 19.93 -3.48
CA ALA A 75 -7.17 19.30 -4.79
C ALA A 75 -5.70 19.09 -5.18
N PHE A 76 -4.83 20.07 -4.89
CA PHE A 76 -3.40 19.95 -5.12
C PHE A 76 -2.77 18.79 -4.35
N GLY A 77 -3.09 18.63 -3.05
CA GLY A 77 -2.54 17.55 -2.21
C GLY A 77 -2.90 16.17 -2.75
N ARG A 78 -4.15 15.97 -3.19
CA ARG A 78 -4.60 14.68 -3.78
C ARG A 78 -3.89 14.33 -5.07
N GLU A 79 -3.67 15.31 -5.95
CA GLU A 79 -2.95 15.07 -7.21
C GLU A 79 -1.47 14.80 -6.94
N PHE A 80 -0.85 15.55 -6.02
CA PHE A 80 0.53 15.36 -5.62
C PHE A 80 0.75 13.98 -4.97
N ASP A 81 -0.15 13.56 -4.08
CA ASP A 81 -0.18 12.25 -3.46
C ASP A 81 -0.25 11.12 -4.51
N SER A 82 -1.16 11.24 -5.47
CA SER A 82 -1.27 10.26 -6.55
C SER A 82 -0.02 10.17 -7.42
N LEU A 83 0.68 11.27 -7.65
CA LEU A 83 1.94 11.28 -8.40
C LEU A 83 3.07 10.62 -7.60
N ALA A 84 3.15 10.90 -6.28
CA ALA A 84 4.09 10.25 -5.38
C ALA A 84 3.87 8.73 -5.34
N ASP A 85 2.61 8.30 -5.25
CA ASP A 85 2.21 6.89 -5.22
C ASP A 85 2.60 6.14 -6.50
N VAL A 86 2.49 6.78 -7.67
CA VAL A 86 2.94 6.16 -8.94
C VAL A 86 4.42 5.83 -8.89
N VAL A 87 5.25 6.71 -8.32
CA VAL A 87 6.69 6.48 -8.20
C VAL A 87 6.98 5.42 -7.14
N SER A 88 6.43 5.58 -5.94
CA SER A 88 6.77 4.76 -4.77
C SER A 88 6.16 3.36 -4.82
N PHE A 89 4.93 3.23 -5.32
CA PHE A 89 4.15 1.97 -5.29
C PHE A 89 3.87 1.39 -6.67
N GLY A 90 4.02 2.18 -7.72
CA GLY A 90 3.95 1.71 -9.09
C GLY A 90 5.33 1.35 -9.64
N MET A 91 6.20 2.36 -9.77
CA MET A 91 7.48 2.24 -10.46
C MET A 91 8.53 1.45 -9.66
N ALA A 92 8.73 1.78 -8.38
CA ALA A 92 9.79 1.15 -7.59
C ALA A 92 9.59 -0.37 -7.42
N PRO A 93 8.39 -0.91 -7.05
CA PRO A 93 8.18 -2.36 -7.00
C PRO A 93 8.27 -3.04 -8.37
N ALA A 94 7.82 -2.37 -9.45
CA ALA A 94 7.93 -2.90 -10.81
C ALA A 94 9.39 -3.09 -11.22
N LEU A 95 10.23 -2.09 -10.96
CA LEU A 95 11.66 -2.14 -11.24
C LEU A 95 12.39 -3.16 -10.35
N LEU A 96 12.01 -3.26 -9.07
CA LEU A 96 12.60 -4.23 -8.14
C LEU A 96 12.42 -5.66 -8.67
N VAL A 97 11.18 -6.03 -9.00
CA VAL A 97 10.89 -7.38 -9.54
C VAL A 97 11.52 -7.57 -10.92
N TYR A 98 11.59 -6.51 -11.73
CA TYR A 98 12.25 -6.57 -13.03
C TYR A 98 13.72 -6.94 -12.88
N GLN A 99 14.45 -6.31 -11.99
CA GLN A 99 15.86 -6.59 -11.77
C GLN A 99 16.10 -7.97 -11.13
N ILE A 100 15.21 -8.42 -10.25
CA ILE A 100 15.39 -9.70 -9.55
C ILE A 100 15.07 -10.90 -10.45
N VAL A 101 14.05 -10.82 -11.30
CA VAL A 101 13.56 -12.01 -12.03
C VAL A 101 13.04 -11.72 -13.43
N LEU A 102 12.35 -10.60 -13.67
CA LEU A 102 11.67 -10.36 -14.94
C LEU A 102 12.66 -10.12 -16.09
N GLY A 103 13.85 -9.58 -15.82
CA GLY A 103 14.91 -9.41 -16.82
C GLY A 103 15.30 -10.72 -17.52
N GLU A 104 15.14 -11.88 -16.87
CA GLU A 104 15.40 -13.20 -17.46
C GLU A 104 14.39 -13.57 -18.56
N PHE A 105 13.18 -12.99 -18.54
CA PHE A 105 12.11 -13.26 -19.51
C PHE A 105 12.16 -12.37 -20.76
N GLN A 106 13.26 -11.64 -20.97
CA GLN A 106 13.45 -10.77 -22.15
C GLN A 106 12.22 -9.85 -22.38
N ASN A 107 11.60 -9.95 -23.57
CA ASN A 107 10.49 -9.08 -23.97
C ASN A 107 9.22 -9.23 -23.11
N LEU A 108 8.99 -10.37 -22.47
CA LEU A 108 7.83 -10.56 -21.58
C LEU A 108 8.02 -9.89 -20.22
N GLY A 109 9.26 -9.80 -19.75
CA GLY A 109 9.55 -9.28 -18.42
C GLY A 109 9.17 -7.81 -18.25
N TRP A 110 9.60 -6.94 -19.17
CA TRP A 110 9.25 -5.52 -19.10
C TRP A 110 7.74 -5.27 -19.31
N MET A 111 7.08 -6.13 -20.11
CA MET A 111 5.63 -6.03 -20.29
C MET A 111 4.88 -6.31 -18.99
N ILE A 112 5.28 -7.33 -18.21
CA ILE A 112 4.68 -7.64 -16.91
C ILE A 112 4.87 -6.46 -15.94
N ALA A 113 6.08 -5.92 -15.86
CA ALA A 113 6.39 -4.76 -15.04
C ALA A 113 5.53 -3.54 -15.44
N PHE A 114 5.40 -3.30 -16.75
CA PHE A 114 4.59 -2.21 -17.28
C PHE A 114 3.10 -2.40 -16.98
N VAL A 115 2.55 -3.61 -17.12
CA VAL A 115 1.15 -3.90 -16.80
C VAL A 115 0.84 -3.59 -15.33
N TYR A 116 1.75 -3.94 -14.43
CA TYR A 116 1.59 -3.60 -13.02
C TYR A 116 1.55 -2.09 -12.78
N LEU A 117 2.50 -1.36 -13.33
CA LEU A 117 2.57 0.09 -13.26
C LEU A 117 1.32 0.75 -13.86
N ALA A 118 0.90 0.30 -15.06
CA ALA A 118 -0.25 0.84 -15.75
C ALA A 118 -1.56 0.59 -14.97
N CYS A 119 -1.78 -0.62 -14.46
CA CYS A 119 -2.96 -0.93 -13.66
C CYS A 119 -3.02 -0.10 -12.38
N GLY A 120 -1.88 0.10 -11.71
CA GLY A 120 -1.78 0.96 -10.53
C GLY A 120 -2.12 2.42 -10.84
N THR A 121 -1.52 2.97 -11.90
CA THR A 121 -1.75 4.35 -12.36
C THR A 121 -3.20 4.57 -12.79
N LEU A 122 -3.77 3.66 -13.58
CA LEU A 122 -5.17 3.74 -14.01
C LEU A 122 -6.15 3.69 -12.83
N ARG A 123 -5.82 2.89 -11.80
CA ARG A 123 -6.61 2.85 -10.56
C ARG A 123 -6.60 4.20 -9.85
N LEU A 124 -5.43 4.84 -9.69
CA LEU A 124 -5.31 6.16 -9.06
C LEU A 124 -6.07 7.24 -9.87
N ALA A 125 -5.89 7.25 -11.18
CA ALA A 125 -6.60 8.17 -12.07
C ALA A 125 -8.13 8.01 -11.96
N ARG A 126 -8.64 6.77 -11.96
CA ARG A 126 -10.05 6.48 -11.76
C ARG A 126 -10.56 7.01 -10.42
N PHE A 127 -9.80 6.82 -9.34
CA PHE A 127 -10.16 7.31 -8.02
C PHE A 127 -10.26 8.83 -7.99
N ASN A 128 -9.30 9.54 -8.57
CA ASN A 128 -9.28 11.00 -8.64
C ASN A 128 -10.45 11.55 -9.48
N CYS A 129 -10.77 10.92 -10.62
CA CYS A 129 -11.93 11.32 -11.43
C CYS A 129 -13.25 11.16 -10.67
N VAL A 130 -13.44 10.08 -9.91
CA VAL A 130 -14.65 9.87 -9.10
C VAL A 130 -14.72 10.89 -7.97
N ALA A 131 -13.60 11.19 -7.33
CA ALA A 131 -13.54 12.20 -6.26
C ALA A 131 -13.80 13.62 -6.77
N ALA A 132 -13.38 13.96 -7.99
CA ALA A 132 -13.60 15.28 -8.61
C ALA A 132 -15.05 15.49 -9.05
N ASN A 133 -15.73 14.44 -9.51
CA ASN A 133 -17.12 14.51 -10.02
C ASN A 133 -18.18 14.40 -8.91
N GLY A 134 -17.79 14.41 -7.63
CA GLY A 134 -18.67 14.18 -6.50
C GLY A 134 -19.75 15.23 -6.31
N ASN A 135 -20.95 14.98 -6.84
CA ASN A 135 -22.18 15.43 -6.21
C ASN A 135 -22.26 14.78 -4.83
N GLY A 136 -22.21 15.55 -3.75
CA GLY A 136 -22.27 15.30 -2.31
C GLY A 136 -22.68 13.95 -1.67
N ASN A 137 -22.96 12.93 -2.44
CA ASN A 137 -23.32 11.58 -2.00
C ASN A 137 -22.17 10.54 -2.09
N ALA A 138 -20.95 10.95 -2.46
CA ALA A 138 -19.79 10.04 -2.47
C ALA A 138 -19.38 9.55 -1.06
N GLY A 139 -20.00 10.09 0.00
CA GLY A 139 -19.82 9.60 1.37
C GLY A 139 -20.56 8.29 1.68
N ALA A 140 -21.53 7.87 0.86
CA ALA A 140 -22.33 6.69 1.14
C ALA A 140 -21.72 5.36 0.66
N ASP A 141 -20.82 5.38 -0.33
CA ASP A 141 -20.15 4.16 -0.78
C ASP A 141 -18.75 4.05 -0.15
N LYS A 142 -18.71 3.69 1.14
CA LYS A 142 -17.51 3.51 1.97
C LYS A 142 -16.56 2.41 1.48
N ASN A 143 -16.81 1.78 0.35
CA ASN A 143 -16.06 0.65 -0.15
C ASN A 143 -15.17 1.03 -1.33
N PHE A 144 -13.85 0.98 -1.12
CA PHE A 144 -12.88 1.11 -2.20
C PHE A 144 -13.04 -0.01 -3.23
N THR A 145 -13.24 0.36 -4.49
CA THR A 145 -13.23 -0.60 -5.60
C THR A 145 -11.78 -0.83 -6.06
N GLY A 146 -11.35 -2.07 -6.05
CA GLY A 146 -10.01 -2.51 -6.43
C GLY A 146 -9.00 -2.55 -5.28
N PHE A 147 -7.95 -3.38 -5.43
CA PHE A 147 -6.89 -3.55 -4.43
C PHE A 147 -6.03 -2.28 -4.31
N PRO A 148 -5.72 -1.77 -3.11
CA PRO A 148 -4.90 -0.57 -2.95
C PRO A 148 -3.49 -0.75 -3.54
N ILE A 149 -2.98 0.26 -4.26
CA ILE A 149 -1.64 0.22 -4.86
C ILE A 149 -0.53 0.15 -3.79
N THR A 150 -0.69 0.87 -2.68
CA THR A 150 0.16 0.79 -1.49
C THR A 150 0.23 -0.62 -0.91
N ALA A 151 -0.93 -1.30 -0.80
CA ALA A 151 -0.96 -2.68 -0.32
C ALA A 151 -0.33 -3.65 -1.33
N ALA A 152 -0.51 -3.43 -2.64
CA ALA A 152 0.14 -4.23 -3.67
C ALA A 152 1.67 -4.10 -3.61
N ALA A 153 2.18 -2.88 -3.46
CA ALA A 153 3.59 -2.62 -3.26
C ALA A 153 4.12 -3.28 -1.98
N GLY A 154 3.35 -3.20 -0.89
CA GLY A 154 3.68 -3.85 0.37
C GLY A 154 3.75 -5.38 0.26
N VAL A 155 2.83 -6.01 -0.49
CA VAL A 155 2.88 -7.47 -0.78
C VAL A 155 4.15 -7.81 -1.55
N ILE A 156 4.45 -7.10 -2.62
CA ILE A 156 5.66 -7.33 -3.44
C ILE A 156 6.92 -7.13 -2.60
N ALA A 157 7.04 -6.01 -1.90
CA ALA A 157 8.19 -5.66 -1.09
C ALA A 157 8.42 -6.69 0.03
N SER A 158 7.37 -7.06 0.76
CA SER A 158 7.47 -8.00 1.87
C SER A 158 7.79 -9.44 1.43
N ILE A 159 7.20 -9.91 0.32
CA ILE A 159 7.51 -11.23 -0.23
C ILE A 159 8.95 -11.24 -0.78
N THR A 160 9.37 -10.18 -1.46
CA THR A 160 10.75 -10.06 -1.93
C THR A 160 11.74 -10.05 -0.77
N LEU A 161 11.45 -9.34 0.32
CA LEU A 161 12.25 -9.35 1.53
C LEU A 161 12.38 -10.76 2.12
N PHE A 162 11.27 -11.48 2.18
CA PHE A 162 11.26 -12.87 2.66
C PHE A 162 12.07 -13.79 1.77
N LEU A 163 12.00 -13.64 0.45
CA LEU A 163 12.78 -14.43 -0.51
C LEU A 163 14.29 -14.14 -0.39
N LEU A 164 14.68 -12.87 -0.22
CA LEU A 164 16.07 -12.49 0.01
C LEU A 164 16.60 -13.10 1.31
N TRP A 165 15.79 -13.09 2.38
CA TRP A 165 16.16 -13.71 3.65
C TRP A 165 16.29 -15.24 3.55
N LEU A 166 15.36 -15.91 2.82
CA LEU A 166 15.41 -17.37 2.65
C LEU A 166 16.69 -17.81 1.94
N ASP A 167 17.28 -16.93 1.16
CA ASP A 167 18.47 -17.20 0.33
C ASP A 167 19.78 -16.69 0.97
N GLU A 168 19.75 -16.26 2.24
CA GLU A 168 20.91 -15.82 3.02
C GLU A 168 21.98 -16.93 3.15
N GLY A 169 22.67 -17.26 2.11
CA GLY A 169 23.74 -18.28 2.06
C GLY A 169 23.99 -18.83 0.67
N GLN A 170 23.11 -18.60 -0.28
CA GLN A 170 23.27 -19.02 -1.65
C GLN A 170 23.56 -17.81 -2.56
N ARG A 171 24.35 -18.03 -3.62
CA ARG A 171 24.78 -16.95 -4.53
C ARG A 171 23.69 -16.48 -5.52
N THR A 172 22.47 -17.01 -5.42
CA THR A 172 21.36 -16.71 -6.32
C THR A 172 20.05 -16.85 -5.57
N ILE A 173 19.12 -15.93 -5.78
CA ILE A 173 17.73 -16.13 -5.31
C ILE A 173 17.22 -17.39 -5.96
N GLY A 174 16.89 -18.39 -5.15
CA GLY A 174 16.51 -19.72 -5.59
C GLY A 174 15.30 -19.72 -6.53
N LYS A 175 14.78 -20.91 -6.86
CA LYS A 175 13.64 -21.08 -7.79
C LYS A 175 12.36 -20.35 -7.33
N TRP A 176 12.27 -19.92 -6.07
CA TRP A 176 11.13 -19.20 -5.50
C TRP A 176 10.92 -17.80 -6.08
N LYS A 177 11.96 -17.16 -6.67
CA LYS A 177 11.82 -15.88 -7.38
C LYS A 177 10.78 -15.92 -8.50
N TYR A 178 10.59 -17.09 -9.14
CA TYR A 178 9.60 -17.26 -10.19
C TYR A 178 8.15 -17.18 -9.72
N ALA A 179 7.91 -17.08 -8.42
CA ALA A 179 6.58 -16.78 -7.88
C ALA A 179 6.22 -15.29 -8.00
N LEU A 180 7.20 -14.40 -8.14
CA LEU A 180 6.98 -12.95 -8.23
C LEU A 180 6.24 -12.50 -9.51
N PRO A 181 6.57 -12.99 -10.73
CA PRO A 181 5.87 -12.59 -11.94
C PRO A 181 4.36 -12.90 -11.92
N PRO A 182 3.90 -14.13 -11.61
CA PRO A 182 2.47 -14.42 -11.53
C PRO A 182 1.79 -13.67 -10.40
N LEU A 183 2.46 -13.45 -9.27
CA LEU A 183 1.94 -12.61 -8.18
C LEU A 183 1.72 -11.16 -8.66
N MET A 184 2.69 -10.59 -9.37
CA MET A 184 2.60 -9.23 -9.91
C MET A 184 1.44 -9.09 -10.90
N LEU A 185 1.23 -10.05 -11.78
CA LEU A 185 0.08 -10.08 -12.70
C LEU A 185 -1.25 -10.20 -11.94
N LEU A 186 -1.30 -11.08 -10.94
CA LEU A 186 -2.49 -11.24 -10.09
C LEU A 186 -2.84 -9.92 -9.38
N LEU A 187 -1.85 -9.26 -8.79
CA LEU A 187 -2.05 -7.95 -8.14
C LEU A 187 -2.52 -6.89 -9.14
N SER A 188 -1.98 -6.89 -10.37
CA SER A 188 -2.42 -5.99 -11.45
C SER A 188 -3.89 -6.16 -11.77
N VAL A 189 -4.35 -7.41 -11.95
CA VAL A 189 -5.76 -7.72 -12.18
C VAL A 189 -6.62 -7.31 -10.98
N MET A 190 -6.16 -7.55 -9.75
CA MET A 190 -6.88 -7.19 -8.53
C MET A 190 -6.99 -5.67 -8.35
N MET A 191 -5.97 -4.90 -8.72
CA MET A 191 -6.04 -3.43 -8.71
C MET A 191 -7.10 -2.89 -9.67
N PHE A 192 -7.25 -3.50 -10.84
CA PHE A 192 -8.25 -3.08 -11.84
C PHE A 192 -9.63 -3.68 -11.60
N SER A 193 -9.76 -4.71 -10.78
CA SER A 193 -11.01 -5.40 -10.48
C SER A 193 -12.00 -4.51 -9.72
N LYS A 194 -13.28 -4.88 -9.76
CA LYS A 194 -14.36 -4.22 -9.00
C LYS A 194 -14.54 -4.81 -7.59
N PHE A 195 -13.59 -5.58 -7.08
CA PHE A 195 -13.68 -6.15 -5.73
C PHE A 195 -13.65 -5.02 -4.68
N ARG A 196 -14.54 -5.12 -3.70
CA ARG A 196 -14.67 -4.14 -2.61
C ARG A 196 -13.75 -4.56 -1.47
N TYR A 197 -12.71 -3.78 -1.22
CA TYR A 197 -11.81 -3.99 -0.08
C TYR A 197 -12.22 -3.10 1.10
N PRO A 198 -12.12 -3.61 2.35
CA PRO A 198 -12.35 -2.78 3.52
C PRO A 198 -11.27 -1.72 3.60
N SER A 199 -11.70 -0.50 3.84
CA SER A 199 -10.77 0.60 4.10
C SER A 199 -10.30 0.50 5.55
N PHE A 200 -8.98 0.44 5.81
CA PHE A 200 -8.39 0.65 7.13
C PHE A 200 -8.62 2.06 7.71
N LYS A 201 -9.34 2.90 6.97
CA LYS A 201 -9.67 4.27 7.40
C LYS A 201 -10.55 4.32 8.66
N ALA A 202 -11.20 3.22 9.04
CA ALA A 202 -12.16 3.15 10.15
C ALA A 202 -11.54 2.76 11.49
N VAL A 203 -10.24 2.48 11.60
CA VAL A 203 -9.63 2.16 12.90
C VAL A 203 -9.53 3.42 13.75
N ASN A 204 -10.46 3.56 14.67
CA ASN A 204 -10.55 4.67 15.60
C ASN A 204 -9.58 4.45 16.77
N TRP A 205 -8.43 5.11 16.74
CA TRP A 205 -7.41 5.03 17.80
C TRP A 205 -7.79 5.74 19.10
N ARG A 206 -8.96 6.37 19.14
CA ARG A 206 -9.47 7.09 20.33
C ARG A 206 -10.09 6.18 21.39
N THR A 207 -10.27 4.90 21.14
CA THR A 207 -10.79 3.95 22.13
C THR A 207 -9.68 3.52 23.09
N THR A 208 -9.21 4.45 23.91
CA THR A 208 -8.09 4.30 24.86
C THR A 208 -8.54 3.80 26.24
N GLN A 209 -9.49 2.88 26.34
CA GLN A 209 -9.95 2.46 27.66
C GLN A 209 -9.59 1.05 28.10
N SER A 210 -8.72 0.35 27.36
CA SER A 210 -8.31 -0.99 27.82
C SER A 210 -6.79 -1.12 27.80
N THR A 211 -6.19 -0.97 28.97
CA THR A 211 -4.75 -1.24 29.21
C THR A 211 -4.26 -2.54 28.55
N PRO A 212 -5.02 -3.67 28.59
CA PRO A 212 -4.58 -4.91 27.94
C PRO A 212 -4.50 -4.78 26.39
N ARG A 213 -5.39 -4.02 25.74
CA ARG A 213 -5.33 -3.80 24.28
C ARG A 213 -4.07 -3.03 23.88
N PHE A 214 -3.69 -2.02 24.66
CA PHE A 214 -2.46 -1.26 24.43
C PHE A 214 -1.22 -2.15 24.54
N LEU A 215 -1.15 -3.02 25.56
CA LEU A 215 -0.06 -3.98 25.73
C LEU A 215 0.00 -5.00 24.58
N ILE A 216 -1.15 -5.48 24.11
CA ILE A 216 -1.22 -6.38 22.95
C ILE A 216 -0.67 -5.69 21.68
N ILE A 217 -1.03 -4.42 21.45
CA ILE A 217 -0.51 -3.66 20.31
C ILE A 217 1.01 -3.49 20.41
N ILE A 218 1.53 -3.12 21.58
CA ILE A 218 2.98 -3.00 21.80
C ILE A 218 3.68 -4.35 21.58
N ALA A 219 3.13 -5.44 22.12
CA ALA A 219 3.67 -6.77 21.93
C ALA A 219 3.67 -7.18 20.45
N LEU A 220 2.59 -6.88 19.72
CA LEU A 220 2.47 -7.15 18.30
C LEU A 220 3.51 -6.36 17.50
N ILE A 221 3.70 -5.07 17.81
CA ILE A 221 4.74 -4.23 17.19
C ILE A 221 6.13 -4.80 17.50
N ALA A 222 6.41 -5.15 18.75
CA ALA A 222 7.70 -5.71 19.16
C ALA A 222 8.00 -7.04 18.44
N VAL A 223 7.00 -7.93 18.31
CA VAL A 223 7.12 -9.18 17.55
C VAL A 223 7.34 -8.90 16.07
N THR A 224 6.61 -7.93 15.49
CA THR A 224 6.76 -7.53 14.09
C THR A 224 8.16 -6.97 13.82
N VAL A 225 8.70 -6.14 14.71
CA VAL A 225 10.04 -5.59 14.59
C VAL A 225 11.11 -6.68 14.74
N LYS A 226 10.93 -7.63 15.67
CA LYS A 226 11.87 -8.74 15.87
C LYS A 226 11.89 -9.72 14.70
N PHE A 227 10.72 -9.99 14.11
CA PHE A 227 10.54 -10.96 13.02
C PHE A 227 10.10 -10.25 11.73
N TYR A 228 10.64 -9.05 11.46
CA TYR A 228 10.22 -8.20 10.33
C TYR A 228 10.23 -8.93 8.98
N GLN A 229 11.15 -9.88 8.81
CA GLN A 229 11.33 -10.65 7.57
C GLN A 229 10.11 -11.52 7.20
N TRP A 230 9.40 -12.02 8.22
CA TRP A 230 8.25 -12.92 8.05
C TRP A 230 6.93 -12.19 8.30
N MET A 231 6.90 -11.35 9.34
CA MET A 231 5.67 -10.72 9.78
C MET A 231 5.10 -9.75 8.76
N ALA A 232 5.97 -9.00 8.06
CA ALA A 232 5.52 -8.12 7.00
C ALA A 232 4.83 -8.90 5.88
N ALA A 233 5.45 -10.00 5.42
CA ALA A 233 4.87 -10.87 4.40
C ALA A 233 3.54 -11.50 4.86
N ILE A 234 3.47 -11.98 6.10
CA ILE A 234 2.24 -12.56 6.66
C ILE A 234 1.11 -11.52 6.72
N ILE A 235 1.38 -10.32 7.23
CA ILE A 235 0.37 -9.25 7.38
C ILE A 235 -0.20 -8.86 6.01
N PHE A 236 0.68 -8.57 5.04
CA PHE A 236 0.25 -8.17 3.70
C PHE A 236 -0.44 -9.31 2.95
N LEU A 237 0.02 -10.56 3.12
CA LEU A 237 -0.60 -11.73 2.49
C LEU A 237 -1.98 -12.03 3.10
N LEU A 238 -2.13 -11.94 4.41
CA LEU A 238 -3.43 -12.09 5.08
C LEU A 238 -4.43 -11.02 4.61
N TYR A 239 -3.98 -9.77 4.48
CA TYR A 239 -4.81 -8.70 3.94
C TYR A 239 -5.24 -8.97 2.49
N PHE A 240 -4.32 -9.45 1.67
CA PHE A 240 -4.59 -9.83 0.29
C PHE A 240 -5.60 -10.98 0.21
N LEU A 241 -5.39 -12.06 0.97
CA LEU A 241 -6.28 -13.21 1.02
C LEU A 241 -7.67 -12.83 1.55
N TYR A 242 -7.74 -12.02 2.59
CA TYR A 242 -9.01 -11.51 3.11
C TYR A 242 -9.82 -10.79 2.02
N GLY A 243 -9.18 -9.98 1.20
CA GLY A 243 -9.85 -9.28 0.10
C GLY A 243 -10.39 -10.22 -0.99
N ILE A 244 -9.69 -11.34 -1.25
CA ILE A 244 -10.17 -12.37 -2.20
C ILE A 244 -11.35 -13.15 -1.62
N VAL A 245 -11.28 -13.53 -0.34
CA VAL A 245 -12.31 -14.37 0.31
C VAL A 245 -13.60 -13.60 0.60
N ARG A 246 -13.50 -12.31 0.93
CA ARG A 246 -14.65 -11.46 1.28
C ARG A 246 -15.82 -11.49 0.30
N PRO A 247 -15.65 -11.46 -1.04
CA PRO A 247 -16.77 -11.54 -1.99
C PRO A 247 -17.53 -12.87 -1.92
N PHE A 248 -16.87 -13.96 -1.52
CA PHE A 248 -17.46 -15.29 -1.42
C PHE A 248 -18.16 -15.55 -0.08
N LEU A 249 -17.97 -14.68 0.92
CA LEU A 249 -18.67 -14.75 2.19
C LEU A 249 -20.16 -14.42 2.00
N SER A 250 -21.04 -15.19 2.65
CA SER A 250 -22.49 -14.93 2.67
C SER A 250 -22.80 -13.51 3.11
N ALA A 251 -23.82 -12.89 2.53
CA ALA A 251 -24.24 -11.52 2.87
C ALA A 251 -24.50 -11.33 4.38
N ARG A 252 -24.95 -12.39 5.06
CA ARG A 252 -25.18 -12.41 6.52
C ARG A 252 -23.84 -12.34 7.28
N ARG A 253 -22.86 -13.15 6.93
CA ARG A 253 -21.51 -13.11 7.54
C ARG A 253 -20.76 -11.80 7.25
N ARG A 254 -20.99 -11.19 6.08
CA ARG A 254 -20.41 -9.86 5.78
C ARG A 254 -20.93 -8.79 6.73
N ARG A 255 -22.23 -8.82 7.06
CA ARG A 255 -22.84 -7.89 8.02
C ARG A 255 -22.29 -8.10 9.42
N GLU A 256 -22.21 -9.34 9.87
CA GLU A 256 -21.65 -9.68 11.19
C GLU A 256 -20.19 -9.18 11.34
N ILE A 257 -19.34 -9.39 10.33
CA ILE A 257 -17.94 -8.90 10.34
C ILE A 257 -17.88 -7.37 10.24
N ASP A 258 -18.73 -6.75 9.40
CA ASP A 258 -18.78 -5.30 9.26
C ASP A 258 -19.38 -4.64 10.52
N GLU A 259 -20.27 -5.31 11.26
CA GLU A 259 -20.80 -4.92 12.56
C GLU A 259 -19.75 -5.08 13.67
N GLU A 260 -19.02 -6.20 13.76
CA GLU A 260 -17.91 -6.36 14.71
C GLU A 260 -16.78 -5.33 14.49
N ILE A 261 -16.46 -4.99 13.25
CA ILE A 261 -15.52 -3.92 12.92
C ILE A 261 -16.13 -2.55 13.18
N GLY A 262 -17.45 -2.40 13.05
CA GLY A 262 -18.22 -1.18 13.27
C GLY A 262 -18.57 -0.93 14.73
N GLU A 263 -18.82 -1.96 15.55
CA GLU A 263 -19.04 -1.86 16.99
C GLU A 263 -17.77 -1.45 17.76
N ALA A 264 -16.61 -1.54 17.14
CA ALA A 264 -15.42 -0.82 17.59
C ALA A 264 -15.55 0.72 17.47
N GLN A 265 -16.65 1.23 16.91
CA GLN A 265 -17.00 2.65 16.86
C GLN A 265 -18.20 2.88 17.81
N PRO A 266 -18.04 3.58 18.96
CA PRO A 266 -19.18 4.00 19.75
C PRO A 266 -20.02 5.00 18.95
N GLY A 267 -21.33 4.73 18.89
CA GLY A 267 -22.29 5.46 18.11
C GLY A 267 -22.27 6.97 18.39
N GLU A 268 -22.44 7.76 17.35
CA GLU A 268 -23.11 9.04 17.43
C GLU A 268 -24.57 8.75 17.82
N ALA A 269 -24.84 8.81 19.13
CA ALA A 269 -26.19 8.89 19.65
C ALA A 269 -26.82 10.15 19.07
N ALA A 270 -27.93 9.97 18.41
CA ALA A 270 -28.87 11.01 18.04
C ALA A 270 -29.14 11.92 19.25
N GLU A 271 -28.67 13.15 19.20
CA GLU A 271 -29.31 14.25 19.91
C GLU A 271 -30.52 14.69 19.09
N ASP A 272 -31.63 14.02 19.34
CA ASP A 272 -32.93 14.56 18.99
C ASP A 272 -33.33 15.59 20.07
N THR A 273 -33.54 16.75 19.55
CA THR A 273 -34.28 17.94 20.01
C THR A 273 -35.42 17.70 21.04
N PRO A 274 -35.85 18.73 21.77
CA PRO A 274 -36.97 19.56 21.32
C PRO A 274 -36.66 21.03 21.04
#